data_183f0b602dc7705606c0147449b0765b
#
_entry.id   183f0b602dc7705606c0147449b0765b
#
_cell.length_a   1.000
_cell.length_b   1.000
_cell.length_c   1.000
_cell.angle_alpha   90.00
_cell.angle_beta   90.00
_cell.angle_gamma   90.00
#
_symmetry.space_group_name_H-M   'P 1'
#
loop_
_entity.id
_entity.type
_entity.pdbx_description
1 polymer ?
#
loop_
_entity_poly.entity_id
_entity_poly.type
_entity_poly.pdbx_seq_one_letter_code
_entity_poly.pdbx_strand_id
1 'polypeptide(L)'
;MAAEGKAIAKVNDLVIFVPYVVPGDVVDLQIKRKKHHYAEAEAVKFHEYSAVRAVPFCQHYGVCGGCKWQVLPYSEQIKYKQKQVTDNLTRIGKIELPEISPILGSEKTQFYRNKLEYT
;
A
#
# COMPACT_ATOMS: atom_id res chain seq x y z
N MET A 1 4.52 -2.84 -1.01
CA MET A 1 3.29 -2.05 -1.27
C MET A 1 3.17 -1.75 -2.76
N ALA A 2 1.99 -1.85 -3.28
CA ALA A 2 1.67 -1.47 -4.65
C ALA A 2 0.97 -0.12 -4.68
N ALA A 3 0.60 0.32 -5.89
CA ALA A 3 -0.23 1.51 -6.06
C ALA A 3 -1.54 1.38 -5.27
N GLU A 4 -2.12 2.51 -4.91
CA GLU A 4 -3.37 2.60 -4.14
C GLU A 4 -3.30 1.98 -2.74
N GLY A 5 -2.10 1.78 -2.20
CA GLY A 5 -1.92 1.29 -0.84
C GLY A 5 -2.21 -0.18 -0.63
N LYS A 6 -2.25 -0.97 -1.69
CA LYS A 6 -2.44 -2.43 -1.59
C LYS A 6 -1.09 -3.11 -1.35
N ALA A 7 -1.07 -4.13 -0.49
CA ALA A 7 0.09 -5.01 -0.35
C ALA A 7 0.12 -6.01 -1.50
N ILE A 8 1.32 -6.49 -1.81
CA ILE A 8 1.53 -7.51 -2.83
C ILE A 8 2.04 -8.78 -2.16
N ALA A 9 1.40 -9.90 -2.48
CA ALA A 9 1.90 -11.23 -2.17
C ALA A 9 2.12 -11.99 -3.48
N LYS A 10 3.08 -12.89 -3.50
CA LYS A 10 3.35 -13.75 -4.66
C LYS A 10 3.23 -15.21 -4.24
N VAL A 11 2.42 -15.96 -4.97
CA VAL A 11 2.23 -17.40 -4.76
C VAL A 11 2.29 -18.07 -6.13
N ASN A 12 3.28 -18.91 -6.37
CA ASN A 12 3.44 -19.67 -7.63
C ASN A 12 3.31 -18.77 -8.88
N ASP A 13 4.06 -17.67 -8.92
CA ASP A 13 4.07 -16.67 -9.98
C ASP A 13 2.77 -15.85 -10.10
N LEU A 14 1.79 -16.10 -9.25
CA LEU A 14 0.58 -15.28 -9.18
C LEU A 14 0.81 -14.10 -8.23
N VAL A 15 0.57 -12.90 -8.71
CA VAL A 15 0.60 -11.68 -7.90
C VAL A 15 -0.77 -11.48 -7.27
N ILE A 16 -0.81 -11.32 -5.95
CA ILE A 16 -2.05 -11.13 -5.20
C ILE A 16 -2.02 -9.73 -4.56
N PHE A 17 -3.02 -8.92 -4.86
CA PHE A 17 -3.19 -7.59 -4.29
C PHE A 17 -4.16 -7.66 -3.10
N VAL A 18 -3.73 -7.13 -1.95
CA VAL A 18 -4.50 -7.18 -0.71
C VAL A 18 -4.58 -5.78 -0.10
N PRO A 19 -5.79 -5.21 0.07
CA PRO A 19 -5.95 -3.93 0.75
C PRO A 19 -5.82 -4.09 2.27
N TYR A 20 -5.47 -3.01 2.96
CA TYR A 20 -5.42 -2.90 4.42
C TYR A 20 -4.44 -3.87 5.10
N VAL A 21 -3.47 -4.34 4.37
CA VAL A 21 -2.40 -5.22 4.84
C VAL A 21 -1.06 -4.55 4.57
N VAL A 22 -0.09 -4.75 5.44
CA VAL A 22 1.26 -4.21 5.26
C VAL A 22 2.28 -5.34 5.12
N PRO A 23 3.41 -5.10 4.45
CA PRO A 23 4.46 -6.12 4.37
C PRO A 23 4.91 -6.56 5.76
N GLY A 24 5.00 -7.87 5.97
CA GLY A 24 5.31 -8.47 7.26
C GLY A 24 4.11 -9.02 8.01
N ASP A 25 2.88 -8.64 7.63
CA ASP A 25 1.68 -9.27 8.18
C ASP A 25 1.58 -10.72 7.71
N VAL A 26 1.18 -11.62 8.62
CA VAL A 26 0.86 -13.02 8.31
C VAL A 26 -0.65 -13.19 8.41
N VAL A 27 -1.28 -13.46 7.28
CA VAL A 27 -2.74 -13.44 7.18
C VAL A 27 -3.26 -14.60 6.36
N ASP A 28 -4.50 -14.99 6.62
CA ASP A 28 -5.28 -15.84 5.72
C ASP A 28 -6.03 -14.94 4.74
N LEU A 29 -5.99 -15.30 3.47
CA LEU A 29 -6.61 -14.53 2.41
C LEU A 29 -7.80 -15.27 1.82
N GLN A 30 -8.83 -14.52 1.48
CA GLN A 30 -9.93 -14.99 0.64
C GLN A 30 -9.79 -14.35 -0.73
N ILE A 31 -9.66 -15.16 -1.77
CA ILE A 31 -9.59 -14.64 -3.14
C ILE A 31 -10.96 -14.09 -3.53
N LYS A 32 -11.01 -12.83 -3.90
CA LYS A 32 -12.25 -12.17 -4.34
C LYS A 32 -12.38 -12.15 -5.84
N ARG A 33 -11.27 -12.01 -6.55
CA ARG A 33 -11.25 -11.96 -8.01
C ARG A 33 -9.92 -12.51 -8.52
N LYS A 34 -9.98 -13.40 -9.48
CA LYS A 34 -8.78 -13.98 -10.08
C LYS A 34 -8.76 -13.66 -11.58
N LYS A 35 -7.65 -13.14 -12.03
CA LYS A 35 -7.33 -12.90 -13.43
C LYS A 35 -6.17 -13.81 -13.85
N HIS A 36 -5.79 -13.75 -15.14
CA HIS A 36 -4.76 -14.63 -15.68
C HIS A 36 -3.39 -14.43 -15.00
N HIS A 37 -3.00 -13.20 -14.73
CA HIS A 37 -1.69 -12.86 -14.16
C HIS A 37 -1.72 -12.35 -12.73
N TYR A 38 -2.91 -12.06 -12.18
CA TYR A 38 -3.02 -11.53 -10.83
C TYR A 38 -4.35 -11.93 -10.18
N ALA A 39 -4.41 -11.78 -8.88
CA ALA A 39 -5.65 -11.94 -8.12
C ALA A 39 -5.81 -10.79 -7.14
N GLU A 40 -7.05 -10.52 -6.76
CA GLU A 40 -7.39 -9.63 -5.69
C GLU A 40 -7.96 -10.44 -4.53
N ALA A 41 -7.47 -10.17 -3.32
CA ALA A 41 -7.86 -10.91 -2.13
C ALA A 41 -8.13 -9.97 -0.97
N GLU A 42 -8.79 -10.50 0.03
CA GLU A 42 -9.10 -9.79 1.27
C GLU A 42 -8.59 -10.61 2.44
N ALA A 43 -7.97 -9.95 3.41
CA ALA A 43 -7.51 -10.61 4.63
C ALA A 43 -8.71 -10.95 5.50
N VAL A 44 -8.87 -12.23 5.83
CA VAL A 44 -9.97 -12.71 6.67
C VAL A 44 -9.52 -13.02 8.08
N LYS A 45 -8.24 -13.27 8.30
CA LYS A 45 -7.68 -13.54 9.61
C LYS A 45 -6.22 -13.11 9.65
N PHE A 46 -5.85 -12.38 10.69
CA PHE A 46 -4.45 -12.02 10.95
C PHE A 46 -3.88 -12.99 11.98
N HIS A 47 -2.83 -13.69 11.62
CA HIS A 47 -2.09 -14.56 12.54
C HIS A 47 -1.01 -13.79 13.26
N GLU A 48 -0.37 -12.86 12.57
CA GLU A 48 0.72 -12.07 13.08
C GLU A 48 0.72 -10.72 12.40
N TYR A 49 0.89 -9.65 13.19
CA TYR A 49 0.98 -8.30 12.65
C TYR A 49 2.43 -7.90 12.42
N SER A 50 2.67 -7.17 11.34
CA SER A 50 3.99 -6.65 11.03
C SER A 50 4.47 -5.69 12.13
N ALA A 51 5.78 -5.72 12.42
CA ALA A 51 6.41 -4.82 13.38
C ALA A 51 6.34 -3.35 12.94
N VAL A 52 6.23 -3.09 11.65
CA VAL A 52 6.14 -1.71 11.12
C VAL A 52 4.71 -1.20 11.00
N ARG A 53 3.73 -2.01 11.38
CA ARG A 53 2.32 -1.64 11.28
C ARG A 53 1.96 -0.51 12.26
N ALA A 54 1.22 0.49 11.79
CA ALA A 54 0.70 1.57 12.61
C ALA A 54 -0.80 1.37 12.87
N VAL A 55 -1.25 1.88 14.01
CA VAL A 55 -2.69 1.94 14.30
C VAL A 55 -3.26 3.17 13.58
N PRO A 56 -4.29 3.02 12.72
CA PRO A 56 -4.91 4.16 12.07
C PRO A 56 -5.47 5.14 13.09
N PHE A 57 -5.24 6.43 12.88
CA PHE A 57 -5.74 7.47 13.79
C PHE A 57 -7.22 7.78 13.56
N CYS A 58 -7.77 7.43 12.42
CA CYS A 58 -9.15 7.73 12.04
C CYS A 58 -10.06 6.54 12.33
N GLN A 59 -11.16 6.78 13.04
CA GLN A 59 -12.14 5.75 13.39
C GLN A 59 -12.86 5.18 12.16
N HIS A 60 -12.91 5.93 11.05
CA HIS A 60 -13.59 5.53 9.81
C HIS A 60 -12.67 4.81 8.83
N TYR A 61 -11.42 4.59 9.22
CA TYR A 61 -10.48 3.88 8.35
C TYR A 61 -10.96 2.44 8.10
N GLY A 62 -10.95 2.03 6.85
CA GLY A 62 -11.45 0.72 6.44
C GLY A 62 -12.91 0.74 5.98
N VAL A 63 -13.70 1.73 6.40
CA VAL A 63 -15.08 1.91 5.97
C VAL A 63 -15.18 3.06 4.97
N CYS A 64 -14.60 4.20 5.32
CA CYS A 64 -14.47 5.33 4.41
C CYS A 64 -13.37 5.05 3.38
N GLY A 65 -13.65 5.24 2.11
CA GLY A 65 -12.70 5.00 1.02
C GLY A 65 -11.62 6.06 0.85
N GLY A 66 -11.60 7.10 1.70
CA GLY A 66 -10.73 8.25 1.51
C GLY A 66 -9.25 8.03 1.82
N CYS A 67 -8.91 7.02 2.62
CA CYS A 67 -7.55 6.75 3.05
C CYS A 67 -7.20 5.27 2.89
N LYS A 68 -6.00 5.01 2.39
CA LYS A 68 -5.53 3.64 2.09
C LYS A 68 -4.24 3.27 2.84
N TRP A 69 -3.56 4.26 3.43
CA TRP A 69 -2.19 4.10 3.90
C TRP A 69 -2.03 4.24 5.43
N GLN A 70 -3.11 4.46 6.18
CA GLN A 70 -3.01 4.77 7.62
C GLN A 70 -2.44 3.62 8.46
N VAL A 71 -2.39 2.42 7.94
CA VAL A 71 -1.78 1.26 8.63
C VAL A 71 -0.26 1.27 8.60
N LEU A 72 0.35 2.20 7.87
CA LEU A 72 1.80 2.37 7.79
C LEU A 72 2.21 3.69 8.42
N PRO A 73 3.31 3.72 9.22
CA PRO A 73 3.92 4.97 9.63
C PRO A 73 4.32 5.81 8.42
N TYR A 74 4.29 7.12 8.55
CA TYR A 74 4.58 8.02 7.44
C TYR A 74 5.98 7.79 6.85
N SER A 75 6.97 7.49 7.70
CA SER A 75 8.33 7.15 7.26
C SER A 75 8.36 5.95 6.30
N GLU A 76 7.52 4.95 6.55
CA GLU A 76 7.40 3.79 5.66
C GLU A 76 6.60 4.13 4.41
N GLN A 77 5.57 4.97 4.53
CA GLN A 77 4.78 5.40 3.38
C GLN A 77 5.66 6.08 2.32
N ILE A 78 6.52 7.01 2.73
CA ILE A 78 7.39 7.72 1.79
C ILE A 78 8.43 6.80 1.16
N LYS A 79 8.94 5.82 1.89
CA LYS A 79 9.84 4.80 1.33
C LYS A 79 9.19 4.02 0.20
N TYR A 80 7.98 3.52 0.42
CA TYR A 80 7.27 2.74 -0.59
C TYR A 80 6.85 3.59 -1.78
N LYS A 81 6.48 4.84 -1.56
CA LYS A 81 6.14 5.75 -2.65
C LYS A 81 7.35 6.07 -3.52
N GLN A 82 8.50 6.31 -2.92
CA GLN A 82 9.74 6.53 -3.67
C GLN A 82 10.14 5.29 -4.46
N LYS A 83 10.07 4.12 -3.84
CA LYS A 83 10.34 2.85 -4.50
C LYS A 83 9.41 2.64 -5.69
N GLN A 84 8.14 2.96 -5.55
CA GLN A 84 7.17 2.83 -6.63
C GLN A 84 7.54 3.71 -7.84
N VAL A 85 7.94 4.96 -7.60
CA VAL A 85 8.38 5.85 -8.68
C VAL A 85 9.62 5.28 -9.38
N THR A 86 10.61 4.85 -8.62
CA THR A 86 11.84 4.26 -9.15
C THR A 86 11.53 3.01 -9.98
N ASP A 87 10.73 2.11 -9.45
CA ASP A 87 10.36 0.87 -10.13
C ASP A 87 9.56 1.13 -11.40
N ASN A 88 8.64 2.08 -11.38
CA ASN A 88 7.82 2.42 -12.55
C ASN A 88 8.68 3.01 -13.67
N LEU A 89 9.58 3.91 -13.34
CA LEU A 89 10.46 4.50 -14.35
C LEU A 89 11.46 3.48 -14.92
N THR A 90 11.97 2.59 -14.09
CA THR A 90 12.96 1.58 -14.51
C THR A 90 12.32 0.44 -15.28
N ARG A 91 11.23 -0.15 -14.75
CA ARG A 91 10.63 -1.38 -15.28
C ARG A 91 9.60 -1.11 -16.37
N ILE A 92 8.72 -0.15 -16.16
CA ILE A 92 7.65 0.18 -17.11
C ILE A 92 8.15 1.21 -18.12
N GLY A 93 8.78 2.28 -17.64
CA GLY A 93 9.36 3.31 -18.50
C GLY A 93 10.59 2.85 -19.25
N LYS A 94 11.29 1.84 -18.76
CA LYS A 94 12.49 1.24 -19.37
C LYS A 94 13.57 2.28 -19.65
N ILE A 95 13.73 3.25 -18.75
CA ILE A 95 14.74 4.28 -18.85
C ILE A 95 15.87 4.02 -17.87
N GLU A 96 17.07 4.45 -18.23
CA GLU A 96 18.19 4.48 -17.32
C GLU A 96 18.05 5.70 -16.43
N LEU A 97 17.98 5.48 -15.10
CA LEU A 97 17.72 6.57 -14.16
C LEU A 97 18.99 7.28 -13.75
N PRO A 98 18.98 8.63 -13.71
CA PRO A 98 19.98 9.38 -12.95
C PRO A 98 19.77 9.15 -11.47
N GLU A 99 20.66 9.71 -10.64
CA GLU A 99 20.47 9.70 -9.19
C GLU A 99 19.16 10.40 -8.84
N ILE A 100 18.30 9.70 -8.07
CA ILE A 100 17.02 10.24 -7.60
C ILE A 100 17.23 10.70 -6.17
N SER A 101 16.95 11.98 -5.90
CA SER A 101 16.99 12.53 -4.55
C SER A 101 15.95 11.86 -3.66
N PRO A 102 16.18 11.77 -2.34
CA PRO A 102 15.17 11.26 -1.42
C PRO A 102 13.88 12.04 -1.54
N ILE A 103 12.75 11.35 -1.39
CA ILE A 103 11.42 11.96 -1.44
C ILE A 103 11.31 13.04 -0.37
N LEU A 104 10.75 14.19 -0.76
CA LEU A 104 10.48 15.27 0.17
C LEU A 104 9.18 14.97 0.91
N GLY A 105 9.28 14.78 2.23
CA GLY A 105 8.12 14.51 3.07
C GLY A 105 7.34 15.78 3.40
N SER A 106 6.07 15.59 3.77
CA SER A 106 5.22 16.68 4.27
C SER A 106 5.39 16.83 5.78
N GLU A 107 5.43 18.06 6.26
CA GLU A 107 5.45 18.32 7.70
C GLU A 107 4.13 17.95 8.37
N LYS A 108 3.00 18.21 7.66
CA LYS A 108 1.67 17.88 8.14
C LYS A 108 1.18 16.60 7.48
N THR A 109 0.87 15.60 8.31
CA THR A 109 0.36 14.31 7.85
C THR A 109 -1.12 14.11 8.19
N GLN A 110 -1.70 15.04 8.94
CA GLN A 110 -3.12 15.07 9.33
C GLN A 110 -3.66 16.49 9.20
N PHE A 111 -4.98 16.63 9.09
CA PHE A 111 -5.69 17.90 9.04
C PHE A 111 -5.26 18.81 7.88
N TYR A 112 -4.87 18.22 6.75
CA TYR A 112 -4.42 18.94 5.56
C TYR A 112 -5.45 18.90 4.41
N ARG A 113 -6.43 18.01 4.49
CA ARG A 113 -7.36 17.76 3.39
C ARG A 113 -8.36 18.92 3.27
N ASN A 114 -8.55 19.41 2.06
CA ASN A 114 -9.46 20.50 1.74
C ASN A 114 -10.51 20.12 0.70
N LYS A 115 -10.56 18.85 0.32
CA LYS A 115 -11.57 18.30 -0.60
C LYS A 115 -12.02 16.93 -0.10
N LEU A 116 -13.34 16.70 -0.10
CA LEU A 116 -13.94 15.44 0.28
C LEU A 116 -15.10 15.13 -0.66
N GLU A 117 -15.17 13.91 -1.12
CA GLU A 117 -16.29 13.40 -1.92
C GLU A 117 -17.05 12.36 -1.10
N TYR A 118 -18.35 12.58 -0.95
CA TYR A 118 -19.23 11.63 -0.26
C TYR A 118 -19.80 10.63 -1.27
N THR A 119 -19.90 9.38 -0.84
CA THR A 119 -20.53 8.32 -1.63
C THR A 119 -22.00 8.15 -1.28
#